data_18062100a01307d73c4118db9e6a2a4d
#
_entry.id   18062100a01307d73c4118db9e6a2a4d
#
_cell.length_a   1.000
_cell.length_b   1.000
_cell.length_c   1.000
_cell.angle_alpha   90.00
_cell.angle_beta   90.00
_cell.angle_gamma   90.00
#
_symmetry.space_group_name_H-M   'P 1'
#
loop_
_entity.id
_entity.type
_entity.pdbx_description
1 polymer ?
#
loop_
_entity_poly.entity_id
_entity_poly.type
_entity_poly.pdbx_seq_one_letter_code
_entity_poly.pdbx_strand_id
1 'polypeptide(L)'
;MSSKGRKGKRVRGKTIDSWKSKEWYEVYAPKAFKEAFLGEIPSSTPDSLVGRIIEILLYDLTKNFKHTTIKLKFKIVDVQGNRCNTIFWGHELTRDFIRSLIHRGSSRIDGIFTYTTADGVVYRVSTFVVTRRRAKKTQKLTIRKIIHDVMQEFAKNMTHEKFIQGIIYGKFALNIKKIAKTIYPLRECQIRKVKVLSIPEGITDDVVLDDQEDFVDIDLEMEEHGKTVKAKKHHKRKDHEGEEMDENSEDGGSENDEPSADIENEDN
;
A
#
# COMPACT_ATOMS: atom_id res chain seq x y z
N MET A 1 21.79 68.91 30.35
CA MET A 1 21.49 67.94 31.45
C MET A 1 20.59 66.82 30.82
N SER A 2 21.18 65.66 30.57
CA SER A 2 20.49 64.55 29.89
C SER A 2 19.91 63.63 30.95
N SER A 3 18.58 63.45 31.00
CA SER A 3 17.88 62.56 31.91
C SER A 3 17.94 61.11 31.37
N LYS A 4 18.72 60.26 31.99
CA LYS A 4 18.73 58.81 31.75
C LYS A 4 17.41 58.18 32.21
N GLY A 5 16.54 57.82 31.29
CA GLY A 5 15.32 57.06 31.54
C GLY A 5 15.66 55.69 32.15
N ARG A 6 15.14 55.40 33.34
CA ARG A 6 15.22 54.12 34.04
C ARG A 6 14.45 53.07 33.19
N LYS A 7 15.18 52.11 32.60
CA LYS A 7 14.57 50.92 32.01
C LYS A 7 13.88 50.09 33.11
N GLY A 8 12.55 50.05 33.06
CA GLY A 8 11.74 49.23 33.95
C GLY A 8 12.15 47.74 33.87
N LYS A 9 12.37 47.14 35.04
CA LYS A 9 12.64 45.70 35.18
C LYS A 9 11.43 44.94 34.66
N ARG A 10 11.56 44.25 33.49
CA ARG A 10 10.54 43.29 33.02
C ARG A 10 10.38 42.23 34.11
N VAL A 11 9.22 42.19 34.74
CA VAL A 11 8.83 41.11 35.63
C VAL A 11 8.76 39.85 34.76
N ARG A 12 9.69 38.92 34.96
CA ARG A 12 9.61 37.58 34.36
C ARG A 12 8.42 36.89 35.04
N GLY A 13 7.29 36.83 34.29
CA GLY A 13 6.16 35.99 34.70
C GLY A 13 6.65 34.56 34.92
N LYS A 14 6.10 33.87 35.94
CA LYS A 14 6.34 32.44 36.17
C LYS A 14 6.10 31.70 34.83
N THR A 15 7.15 31.12 34.26
CA THR A 15 7.03 30.21 33.13
C THR A 15 6.26 29.00 33.62
N ILE A 16 5.01 28.90 33.23
CA ILE A 16 4.19 27.70 33.47
C ILE A 16 4.80 26.58 32.65
N ASP A 17 5.11 25.46 33.31
CA ASP A 17 5.59 24.26 32.65
C ASP A 17 4.46 23.67 31.79
N SER A 18 4.55 23.85 30.46
CA SER A 18 3.55 23.40 29.52
C SER A 18 3.40 21.87 29.48
N TRP A 19 4.36 21.12 30.03
CA TRP A 19 4.30 19.68 30.13
C TRP A 19 3.29 19.20 31.20
N LYS A 20 3.18 19.93 32.30
CA LYS A 20 2.27 19.55 33.39
C LYS A 20 0.79 19.68 33.07
N SER A 21 0.45 20.45 32.03
CA SER A 21 -0.93 20.63 31.56
C SER A 21 -1.32 19.71 30.39
N LYS A 22 -0.45 18.77 30.01
CA LYS A 22 -0.74 17.83 28.93
C LYS A 22 -1.36 16.54 29.44
N GLU A 23 -2.37 16.10 28.74
CA GLU A 23 -3.02 14.80 28.90
C GLU A 23 -2.65 13.89 27.75
N TRP A 24 -2.68 12.57 27.96
CA TRP A 24 -2.37 11.56 26.96
C TRP A 24 -3.65 11.11 26.27
N TYR A 25 -3.65 11.16 24.95
CA TYR A 25 -4.77 10.74 24.11
C TYR A 25 -4.38 9.52 23.31
N GLU A 26 -5.22 8.49 23.39
CA GLU A 26 -5.03 7.25 22.66
C GLU A 26 -5.52 7.40 21.21
N VAL A 27 -4.72 6.94 20.27
CA VAL A 27 -5.01 7.05 18.84
C VAL A 27 -5.28 5.70 18.25
N TYR A 28 -6.39 5.59 17.51
CA TYR A 28 -6.84 4.37 16.87
C TYR A 28 -6.86 4.52 15.36
N ALA A 29 -6.49 3.44 14.65
CA ALA A 29 -6.59 3.35 13.21
C ALA A 29 -8.07 3.32 12.77
N PRO A 30 -8.37 3.67 11.50
CA PRO A 30 -9.71 3.49 10.95
C PRO A 30 -10.13 2.01 10.90
N LYS A 31 -11.42 1.75 10.76
CA LYS A 31 -11.99 0.39 10.69
C LYS A 31 -11.32 -0.46 9.62
N ALA A 32 -10.93 0.14 8.48
CA ALA A 32 -10.15 -0.51 7.44
C ALA A 32 -8.86 -1.19 7.95
N PHE A 33 -8.30 -0.75 9.06
CA PHE A 33 -7.13 -1.31 9.73
C PHE A 33 -7.46 -1.99 11.07
N LYS A 34 -8.70 -2.49 11.22
CA LYS A 34 -9.19 -3.23 12.41
C LYS A 34 -9.13 -2.40 13.69
N GLU A 35 -9.26 -1.08 13.60
CA GLU A 35 -9.17 -0.17 14.75
C GLU A 35 -7.97 -0.43 15.67
N ALA A 36 -6.85 -0.81 15.05
CA ALA A 36 -5.64 -1.12 15.80
C ALA A 36 -5.14 0.11 16.57
N PHE A 37 -4.66 -0.11 17.79
CA PHE A 37 -4.04 0.94 18.60
C PHE A 37 -2.74 1.40 17.95
N LEU A 38 -2.63 2.71 17.69
CA LEU A 38 -1.48 3.32 17.00
C LEU A 38 -0.45 3.91 17.95
N GLY A 39 -0.88 4.31 19.14
CA GLY A 39 -0.04 4.93 20.15
C GLY A 39 -0.75 6.05 20.91
N GLU A 40 0.00 6.75 21.75
CA GLU A 40 -0.49 7.85 22.57
C GLU A 40 0.16 9.18 22.15
N ILE A 41 -0.60 10.26 22.23
CA ILE A 41 -0.12 11.60 21.89
C ILE A 41 -0.45 12.57 23.01
N PRO A 42 0.53 13.31 23.53
CA PRO A 42 0.28 14.31 24.55
C PRO A 42 -0.26 15.60 23.93
N SER A 43 -1.35 16.13 24.51
CA SER A 43 -1.93 17.42 24.15
C SER A 43 -2.50 18.14 25.36
N SER A 44 -2.46 19.48 25.33
CA SER A 44 -3.09 20.31 26.38
C SER A 44 -4.58 20.52 26.13
N THR A 45 -5.03 20.40 24.87
CA THR A 45 -6.43 20.59 24.46
C THR A 45 -6.76 19.59 23.37
N PRO A 46 -7.97 18.98 23.37
CA PRO A 46 -8.40 18.04 22.35
C PRO A 46 -8.45 18.69 20.95
N ASP A 47 -8.86 19.94 20.85
CA ASP A 47 -8.99 20.67 19.56
C ASP A 47 -7.65 20.78 18.84
N SER A 48 -6.54 20.84 19.56
CA SER A 48 -5.20 20.93 18.95
C SER A 48 -4.73 19.62 18.32
N LEU A 49 -5.42 18.51 18.58
CA LEU A 49 -5.13 17.19 18.00
C LEU A 49 -5.79 17.02 16.63
N VAL A 50 -6.95 17.63 16.41
CA VAL A 50 -7.65 17.54 15.15
C VAL A 50 -6.79 18.07 14.00
N GLY A 51 -6.66 17.26 12.94
CA GLY A 51 -5.83 17.58 11.78
C GLY A 51 -4.36 17.17 11.89
N ARG A 52 -3.87 16.72 13.06
CA ARG A 52 -2.51 16.16 13.18
C ARG A 52 -2.37 14.87 12.40
N ILE A 53 -1.17 14.65 11.86
CA ILE A 53 -0.83 13.46 11.08
C ILE A 53 0.17 12.63 11.88
N ILE A 54 -0.14 11.35 12.01
CA ILE A 54 0.68 10.35 12.71
C ILE A 54 1.30 9.44 11.66
N GLU A 55 2.60 9.17 11.77
CA GLU A 55 3.33 8.25 10.90
C GLU A 55 3.67 6.98 11.67
N ILE A 56 3.26 5.83 11.13
CA ILE A 56 3.48 4.51 11.74
C ILE A 56 4.02 3.57 10.67
N LEU A 57 4.83 2.60 11.09
CA LEU A 57 5.26 1.52 10.21
C LEU A 57 4.13 0.49 10.06
N LEU A 58 3.93 0.00 8.85
CA LEU A 58 2.97 -1.08 8.61
C LEU A 58 3.35 -2.36 9.41
N TYR A 59 4.63 -2.53 9.73
CA TYR A 59 5.12 -3.58 10.61
C TYR A 59 4.44 -3.57 11.99
N ASP A 60 4.21 -2.39 12.56
CA ASP A 60 3.60 -2.25 13.89
C ASP A 60 2.17 -2.79 13.92
N LEU A 61 1.44 -2.67 12.79
CA LEU A 61 0.08 -3.17 12.62
C LEU A 61 0.03 -4.66 12.27
N THR A 62 0.90 -5.11 11.36
CA THR A 62 0.83 -6.48 10.79
C THR A 62 1.80 -7.46 11.43
N LYS A 63 2.78 -6.97 12.21
CA LYS A 63 3.90 -7.75 12.80
C LYS A 63 4.72 -8.56 11.78
N ASN A 64 4.62 -8.22 10.49
CA ASN A 64 5.35 -8.87 9.41
C ASN A 64 6.59 -8.06 9.02
N PHE A 65 7.78 -8.65 9.12
CA PHE A 65 9.05 -8.00 8.80
C PHE A 65 9.16 -7.47 7.37
N LYS A 66 8.43 -8.05 6.42
CA LYS A 66 8.39 -7.55 5.03
C LYS A 66 7.82 -6.14 4.94
N HIS A 67 7.02 -5.73 5.91
CA HIS A 67 6.34 -4.44 5.94
C HIS A 67 7.11 -3.32 6.69
N THR A 68 8.34 -3.59 7.14
CA THR A 68 9.20 -2.60 7.84
C THR A 68 9.54 -1.39 6.96
N THR A 69 9.48 -1.54 5.64
CA THR A 69 9.83 -0.48 4.69
C THR A 69 8.68 0.48 4.37
N ILE A 70 7.48 0.17 4.85
CA ILE A 70 6.25 0.90 4.52
C ILE A 70 5.83 1.75 5.71
N LYS A 71 5.71 3.05 5.48
CA LYS A 71 5.15 4.02 6.43
C LYS A 71 3.74 4.38 6.03
N LEU A 72 2.81 4.29 6.96
CA LEU A 72 1.45 4.77 6.83
C LEU A 72 1.29 6.09 7.56
N LYS A 73 0.44 6.95 7.03
CA LYS A 73 0.09 8.25 7.60
C LYS A 73 -1.40 8.27 7.88
N PHE A 74 -1.73 8.56 9.12
CA PHE A 74 -3.10 8.70 9.57
C PHE A 74 -3.34 10.13 10.04
N LYS A 75 -4.49 10.72 9.71
CA LYS A 75 -4.87 12.06 10.14
C LYS A 75 -5.97 11.94 11.17
N ILE A 76 -5.84 12.61 12.29
CA ILE A 76 -6.87 12.70 13.33
C ILE A 76 -8.00 13.58 12.81
N VAL A 77 -9.23 13.06 12.85
CA VAL A 77 -10.44 13.77 12.42
C VAL A 77 -11.27 14.19 13.61
N ASP A 78 -11.45 13.29 14.57
CA ASP A 78 -12.33 13.49 15.71
C ASP A 78 -11.68 12.99 16.99
N VAL A 79 -12.04 13.62 18.11
CA VAL A 79 -11.55 13.29 19.45
C VAL A 79 -12.76 13.10 20.36
N GLN A 80 -12.97 11.89 20.83
CA GLN A 80 -14.06 11.51 21.72
C GLN A 80 -13.51 11.16 23.12
N GLY A 81 -13.57 12.13 24.04
CA GLY A 81 -12.96 11.99 25.35
C GLY A 81 -11.43 11.83 25.23
N ASN A 82 -10.91 10.63 25.55
CA ASN A 82 -9.48 10.30 25.47
C ASN A 82 -9.12 9.53 24.17
N ARG A 83 -10.11 9.14 23.37
CA ARG A 83 -9.94 8.39 22.12
C ARG A 83 -9.94 9.30 20.91
N CYS A 84 -8.90 9.18 20.08
CA CYS A 84 -8.77 9.90 18.80
C CYS A 84 -9.07 8.94 17.64
N ASN A 85 -10.04 9.30 16.81
CA ASN A 85 -10.37 8.58 15.59
C ASN A 85 -9.59 9.17 14.43
N THR A 86 -9.04 8.28 13.57
CA THR A 86 -8.20 8.69 12.44
C THR A 86 -8.76 8.20 11.12
N ILE A 87 -8.33 8.84 10.03
CA ILE A 87 -8.54 8.39 8.65
C ILE A 87 -7.20 8.15 7.97
N PHE A 88 -7.18 7.29 6.96
CA PHE A 88 -6.00 7.08 6.13
C PHE A 88 -5.67 8.35 5.35
N TRP A 89 -4.41 8.82 5.47
CA TRP A 89 -3.96 10.06 4.82
C TRP A 89 -2.88 9.84 3.78
N GLY A 90 -2.20 8.70 3.84
CA GLY A 90 -1.18 8.39 2.86
C GLY A 90 -0.27 7.24 3.22
N HIS A 91 0.56 6.91 2.26
CA HIS A 91 1.57 5.85 2.33
C HIS A 91 2.90 6.39 1.81
N GLU A 92 4.01 5.95 2.40
CA GLU A 92 5.36 6.33 1.96
C GLU A 92 6.36 5.21 2.22
N LEU A 93 7.17 4.88 1.23
CA LEU A 93 8.29 3.95 1.42
C LEU A 93 9.47 4.64 2.10
N THR A 94 10.22 3.90 2.92
CA THR A 94 11.43 4.40 3.57
C THR A 94 12.49 4.78 2.54
N ARG A 95 13.28 5.82 2.84
CA ARG A 95 14.33 6.31 1.93
C ARG A 95 15.41 5.27 1.67
N ASP A 96 15.75 4.50 2.69
CA ASP A 96 16.82 3.52 2.61
C ASP A 96 16.44 2.36 1.69
N PHE A 97 15.19 1.91 1.77
CA PHE A 97 14.65 0.93 0.83
C PHE A 97 14.71 1.42 -0.62
N ILE A 98 14.29 2.67 -0.88
CA ILE A 98 14.34 3.26 -2.22
C ILE A 98 15.79 3.35 -2.73
N ARG A 99 16.74 3.72 -1.86
CA ARG A 99 18.16 3.81 -2.21
C ARG A 99 18.77 2.45 -2.51
N SER A 100 18.41 1.41 -1.76
CA SER A 100 18.91 0.04 -1.96
C SER A 100 18.51 -0.55 -3.32
N LEU A 101 17.38 -0.09 -3.89
CA LEU A 101 16.90 -0.55 -5.20
C LEU A 101 17.65 0.07 -6.38
N ILE A 102 18.28 1.24 -6.19
CA ILE A 102 18.94 2.00 -7.26
C ILE A 102 20.42 1.63 -7.32
N HIS A 103 20.86 1.14 -8.47
CA HIS A 103 22.25 0.73 -8.69
C HIS A 103 22.91 1.56 -9.78
N ARG A 104 24.26 1.63 -9.73
CA ARG A 104 25.04 2.28 -10.78
C ARG A 104 24.77 1.60 -12.14
N GLY A 105 24.56 2.41 -13.18
CA GLY A 105 24.24 1.90 -14.52
C GLY A 105 22.76 1.62 -14.78
N SER A 106 21.87 1.70 -13.77
CA SER A 106 20.43 1.65 -13.94
C SER A 106 19.82 3.03 -14.26
N SER A 107 18.58 3.06 -14.74
CA SER A 107 17.80 4.29 -14.86
C SER A 107 16.62 4.22 -13.91
N ARG A 108 16.41 5.30 -13.14
CA ARG A 108 15.20 5.53 -12.38
C ARG A 108 14.21 6.32 -13.21
N ILE A 109 12.97 5.90 -13.20
CA ILE A 109 11.85 6.52 -13.92
C ILE A 109 10.80 6.81 -12.87
N ASP A 110 10.49 8.08 -12.66
CA ASP A 110 9.44 8.51 -11.74
C ASP A 110 8.21 8.94 -12.53
N GLY A 111 7.02 8.48 -12.08
CA GLY A 111 5.72 8.93 -12.54
C GLY A 111 4.95 9.51 -11.36
N ILE A 112 4.56 10.77 -11.44
CA ILE A 112 3.77 11.45 -10.40
C ILE A 112 2.50 11.94 -11.07
N PHE A 113 1.36 11.37 -10.66
CA PHE A 113 0.07 11.66 -11.27
C PHE A 113 -1.00 11.79 -10.18
N THR A 114 -2.09 12.42 -10.56
CA THR A 114 -3.27 12.55 -9.71
C THR A 114 -4.38 11.68 -10.30
N TYR A 115 -5.02 10.89 -9.45
CA TYR A 115 -6.08 9.97 -9.83
C TYR A 115 -7.29 10.19 -8.94
N THR A 116 -8.48 9.99 -9.51
CA THR A 116 -9.75 10.03 -8.77
C THR A 116 -10.32 8.61 -8.77
N THR A 117 -10.66 8.08 -7.59
CA THR A 117 -11.31 6.78 -7.45
C THR A 117 -12.79 6.85 -7.82
N ALA A 118 -13.45 5.68 -7.94
CA ALA A 118 -14.89 5.60 -8.20
C ALA A 118 -15.71 6.39 -7.18
N ASP A 119 -15.26 6.45 -5.93
CA ASP A 119 -15.91 7.17 -4.83
C ASP A 119 -15.62 8.68 -4.82
N GLY A 120 -14.88 9.21 -5.80
CA GLY A 120 -14.54 10.63 -5.90
C GLY A 120 -13.35 11.07 -5.03
N VAL A 121 -12.66 10.16 -4.32
CA VAL A 121 -11.45 10.52 -3.55
C VAL A 121 -10.29 10.78 -4.51
N VAL A 122 -9.59 11.90 -4.29
CA VAL A 122 -8.47 12.30 -5.13
C VAL A 122 -7.14 11.98 -4.47
N TYR A 123 -6.32 11.20 -5.17
CA TYR A 123 -5.00 10.79 -4.74
C TYR A 123 -3.90 11.34 -5.63
N ARG A 124 -2.80 11.73 -5.02
CA ARG A 124 -1.53 11.93 -5.71
C ARG A 124 -0.62 10.74 -5.47
N VAL A 125 -0.39 9.97 -6.52
CA VAL A 125 0.44 8.76 -6.49
C VAL A 125 1.78 9.05 -7.13
N SER A 126 2.86 8.66 -6.45
CA SER A 126 4.23 8.75 -6.97
C SER A 126 4.77 7.32 -7.10
N THR A 127 4.83 6.84 -8.31
CA THR A 127 5.37 5.53 -8.68
C THR A 127 6.79 5.68 -9.19
N PHE A 128 7.68 4.75 -8.86
CA PHE A 128 9.00 4.70 -9.45
C PHE A 128 9.32 3.31 -9.99
N VAL A 129 10.07 3.31 -11.07
CA VAL A 129 10.52 2.10 -11.76
C VAL A 129 12.03 2.17 -11.93
N VAL A 130 12.71 1.08 -11.63
CA VAL A 130 14.16 0.93 -11.81
C VAL A 130 14.42 -0.07 -12.92
N THR A 131 15.19 0.34 -13.93
CA THR A 131 15.56 -0.51 -15.05
C THR A 131 16.85 -1.30 -14.74
N ARG A 132 17.05 -2.43 -15.41
CA ARG A 132 18.30 -3.21 -15.25
C ARG A 132 19.54 -2.48 -15.80
N ARG A 133 19.38 -1.79 -16.94
CA ARG A 133 20.44 -1.01 -17.62
C ARG A 133 19.90 0.38 -17.93
N ARG A 134 20.75 1.29 -18.44
CA ARG A 134 20.32 2.63 -18.85
C ARG A 134 19.33 2.57 -20.01
N ALA A 135 18.15 3.17 -19.81
CA ALA A 135 17.09 3.26 -20.81
C ALA A 135 17.19 4.58 -21.60
N LYS A 136 16.82 4.55 -22.89
CA LYS A 136 16.70 5.72 -23.77
C LYS A 136 15.54 6.61 -23.34
N LYS A 137 15.54 7.89 -23.77
CA LYS A 137 14.49 8.87 -23.42
C LYS A 137 13.09 8.40 -23.84
N THR A 138 12.96 7.87 -25.06
CA THR A 138 11.71 7.34 -25.60
C THR A 138 11.16 6.21 -24.75
N GLN A 139 11.98 5.22 -24.38
CA GLN A 139 11.59 4.10 -23.51
C GLN A 139 11.09 4.58 -22.15
N LYS A 140 11.77 5.57 -21.55
CA LYS A 140 11.35 6.18 -20.29
C LYS A 140 9.99 6.86 -20.39
N LEU A 141 9.71 7.53 -21.52
CA LEU A 141 8.43 8.20 -21.76
C LEU A 141 7.30 7.17 -21.93
N THR A 142 7.55 6.10 -22.68
CA THR A 142 6.55 5.03 -22.87
C THR A 142 6.23 4.33 -21.56
N ILE A 143 7.25 4.03 -20.73
CA ILE A 143 7.01 3.43 -19.39
C ILE A 143 6.18 4.36 -18.50
N ARG A 144 6.38 5.71 -18.55
CA ARG A 144 5.54 6.66 -17.80
C ARG A 144 4.11 6.66 -18.27
N LYS A 145 3.86 6.55 -19.58
CA LYS A 145 2.48 6.42 -20.11
C LYS A 145 1.81 5.17 -19.56
N ILE A 146 2.49 4.02 -19.61
CA ILE A 146 1.95 2.77 -19.07
C ILE A 146 1.61 2.92 -17.58
N ILE A 147 2.51 3.51 -16.78
CA ILE A 147 2.23 3.77 -15.36
C ILE A 147 0.94 4.58 -15.20
N HIS A 148 0.80 5.65 -15.99
CA HIS A 148 -0.38 6.51 -15.95
C HIS A 148 -1.65 5.75 -16.32
N ASP A 149 -1.65 5.05 -17.45
CA ASP A 149 -2.83 4.40 -18.01
C ASP A 149 -3.32 3.25 -17.11
N VAL A 150 -2.39 2.40 -16.64
CA VAL A 150 -2.69 1.31 -15.70
C VAL A 150 -3.28 1.84 -14.39
N MET A 151 -2.63 2.83 -13.79
CA MET A 151 -3.12 3.39 -12.52
C MET A 151 -4.44 4.14 -12.66
N GLN A 152 -4.66 4.80 -13.79
CA GLN A 152 -5.93 5.49 -14.08
C GLN A 152 -7.08 4.50 -14.17
N GLU A 153 -6.84 3.35 -14.77
CA GLU A 153 -7.85 2.32 -14.91
C GLU A 153 -8.19 1.65 -13.58
N PHE A 154 -7.18 1.31 -12.79
CA PHE A 154 -7.41 0.84 -11.42
C PHE A 154 -8.21 1.85 -10.59
N ALA A 155 -7.85 3.14 -10.66
CA ALA A 155 -8.54 4.18 -9.91
C ALA A 155 -10.02 4.30 -10.31
N LYS A 156 -10.34 4.25 -11.61
CA LYS A 156 -11.72 4.34 -12.11
C LYS A 156 -12.61 3.16 -11.71
N ASN A 157 -12.02 1.95 -11.59
CA ASN A 157 -12.76 0.73 -11.39
C ASN A 157 -12.85 0.29 -9.91
N MET A 158 -12.11 0.93 -9.01
CA MET A 158 -11.99 0.52 -7.62
C MET A 158 -12.50 1.57 -6.66
N THR A 159 -13.09 1.10 -5.56
CA THR A 159 -13.42 1.91 -4.39
C THR A 159 -12.15 2.38 -3.68
N HIS A 160 -12.28 3.42 -2.89
CA HIS A 160 -11.22 4.01 -2.07
C HIS A 160 -10.40 2.94 -1.31
N GLU A 161 -11.08 2.02 -0.65
CA GLU A 161 -10.47 1.00 0.21
C GLU A 161 -9.68 -0.04 -0.57
N LYS A 162 -10.29 -0.61 -1.63
CA LYS A 162 -9.62 -1.58 -2.52
C LYS A 162 -8.41 -0.96 -3.20
N PHE A 163 -8.50 0.34 -3.51
CA PHE A 163 -7.37 1.08 -4.08
C PHE A 163 -6.21 1.22 -3.09
N ILE A 164 -6.50 1.55 -1.81
CA ILE A 164 -5.48 1.61 -0.75
C ILE A 164 -4.84 0.24 -0.52
N GLN A 165 -5.64 -0.83 -0.43
CA GLN A 165 -5.15 -2.19 -0.27
C GLN A 165 -4.21 -2.59 -1.41
N GLY A 166 -4.62 -2.35 -2.67
CA GLY A 166 -3.81 -2.64 -3.85
C GLY A 166 -2.46 -1.91 -3.85
N ILE A 167 -2.42 -0.70 -3.31
CA ILE A 167 -1.18 0.08 -3.14
C ILE A 167 -0.30 -0.53 -2.06
N ILE A 168 -0.84 -0.76 -0.86
CA ILE A 168 -0.09 -1.24 0.31
C ILE A 168 0.52 -2.61 0.04
N TYR A 169 -0.27 -3.54 -0.53
CA TYR A 169 0.21 -4.89 -0.88
C TYR A 169 1.03 -4.94 -2.18
N GLY A 170 1.19 -3.81 -2.88
CA GLY A 170 2.04 -3.72 -4.07
C GLY A 170 1.48 -4.42 -5.30
N LYS A 171 0.19 -4.80 -5.33
CA LYS A 171 -0.46 -5.49 -6.46
C LYS A 171 -0.40 -4.65 -7.73
N PHE A 172 -0.63 -3.35 -7.65
CA PHE A 172 -0.52 -2.44 -8.80
C PHE A 172 0.90 -2.34 -9.33
N ALA A 173 1.88 -2.31 -8.44
CA ALA A 173 3.29 -2.28 -8.83
C ALA A 173 3.70 -3.54 -9.61
N LEU A 174 3.17 -4.71 -9.22
CA LEU A 174 3.39 -5.96 -9.93
C LEU A 174 2.79 -5.95 -11.34
N ASN A 175 1.55 -5.45 -11.51
CA ASN A 175 0.90 -5.34 -12.82
C ASN A 175 1.64 -4.35 -13.73
N ILE A 176 2.01 -3.18 -13.23
CA ILE A 176 2.83 -2.22 -13.96
C ILE A 176 4.16 -2.88 -14.40
N LYS A 177 4.81 -3.65 -13.51
CA LYS A 177 6.06 -4.34 -13.80
C LYS A 177 5.88 -5.40 -14.89
N LYS A 178 4.81 -6.20 -14.87
CA LYS A 178 4.48 -7.21 -15.90
C LYS A 178 4.37 -6.55 -17.28
N ILE A 179 3.56 -5.49 -17.40
CA ILE A 179 3.30 -4.80 -18.67
C ILE A 179 4.53 -4.04 -19.17
N ALA A 180 5.15 -3.23 -18.31
CA ALA A 180 6.29 -2.41 -18.72
C ALA A 180 7.56 -3.23 -19.02
N LYS A 181 7.65 -4.48 -18.55
CA LYS A 181 8.74 -5.41 -18.88
C LYS A 181 8.76 -5.77 -20.37
N THR A 182 7.65 -5.70 -21.09
CA THR A 182 7.59 -5.95 -22.53
C THR A 182 8.38 -4.92 -23.35
N ILE A 183 8.45 -3.65 -22.84
CA ILE A 183 9.17 -2.56 -23.52
C ILE A 183 10.64 -2.58 -23.17
N TYR A 184 10.97 -2.76 -21.90
CA TYR A 184 12.36 -2.72 -21.42
C TYR A 184 12.54 -3.57 -20.16
N PRO A 185 13.67 -4.28 -20.00
CA PRO A 185 13.89 -5.13 -18.82
C PRO A 185 13.95 -4.28 -17.55
N LEU A 186 12.94 -4.45 -16.71
CA LEU A 186 12.82 -3.78 -15.42
C LEU A 186 13.44 -4.63 -14.29
N ARG A 187 14.03 -3.96 -13.34
CA ARG A 187 14.49 -4.57 -12.09
C ARG A 187 13.37 -4.58 -11.06
N GLU A 188 12.84 -3.38 -10.75
CA GLU A 188 11.81 -3.22 -9.74
C GLU A 188 10.85 -2.10 -10.11
N CYS A 189 9.58 -2.25 -9.68
CA CYS A 189 8.55 -1.24 -9.74
C CYS A 189 7.90 -1.15 -8.37
N GLN A 190 7.77 0.07 -7.82
CA GLN A 190 7.16 0.30 -6.51
C GLN A 190 6.41 1.63 -6.50
N ILE A 191 5.38 1.71 -5.66
CA ILE A 191 4.68 2.96 -5.39
C ILE A 191 5.36 3.62 -4.19
N ARG A 192 6.10 4.69 -4.46
CA ARG A 192 6.92 5.35 -3.44
C ARG A 192 6.09 6.10 -2.41
N LYS A 193 5.10 6.85 -2.89
CA LYS A 193 4.32 7.75 -2.04
C LYS A 193 2.92 7.93 -2.57
N VAL A 194 1.98 7.88 -1.68
CA VAL A 194 0.58 8.24 -1.93
C VAL A 194 0.18 9.31 -0.94
N LYS A 195 -0.55 10.30 -1.41
CA LYS A 195 -1.17 11.35 -0.59
C LYS A 195 -2.61 11.49 -0.99
N VAL A 196 -3.47 11.52 -0.02
CA VAL A 196 -4.85 11.98 -0.20
C VAL A 196 -4.83 13.49 -0.39
N LEU A 197 -5.49 14.00 -1.43
CA LEU A 197 -5.64 15.43 -1.70
C LEU A 197 -6.99 15.93 -1.22
N SER A 198 -8.06 15.23 -1.56
CA SER A 198 -9.42 15.55 -1.14
C SER A 198 -10.22 14.27 -0.91
N ILE A 199 -11.05 14.30 0.11
CA ILE A 199 -12.02 13.27 0.43
C ILE A 199 -13.38 13.97 0.36
N PRO A 200 -14.35 13.48 -0.44
CA PRO A 200 -15.72 13.98 -0.43
C PRO A 200 -16.36 13.77 0.95
N GLU A 201 -17.25 14.66 1.34
CA GLU A 201 -18.01 14.53 2.58
C GLU A 201 -18.90 13.27 2.52
N GLY A 202 -18.86 12.44 3.56
CA GLY A 202 -19.68 11.22 3.66
C GLY A 202 -18.96 9.89 3.41
N ILE A 203 -17.67 9.91 3.06
CA ILE A 203 -16.88 8.69 3.00
C ILE A 203 -16.30 8.41 4.38
N THR A 204 -16.81 7.38 5.04
CA THR A 204 -16.24 6.79 6.26
C THR A 204 -15.45 5.55 5.87
N ASP A 205 -14.25 5.41 6.43
CA ASP A 205 -13.40 4.22 6.23
C ASP A 205 -14.00 3.02 6.99
N ASP A 206 -15.10 2.45 6.50
CA ASP A 206 -15.91 1.46 7.22
C ASP A 206 -15.60 -0.01 6.87
N VAL A 207 -14.72 -0.30 5.92
CA VAL A 207 -14.46 -1.67 5.47
C VAL A 207 -13.19 -2.27 6.05
N VAL A 208 -13.31 -3.50 6.53
CA VAL A 208 -12.22 -4.30 7.11
C VAL A 208 -11.30 -4.83 6.00
N LEU A 209 -9.97 -4.76 6.23
CA LEU A 209 -8.98 -5.38 5.37
C LEU A 209 -9.09 -6.90 5.45
N ASP A 210 -9.67 -7.53 4.44
CA ASP A 210 -9.59 -8.97 4.24
C ASP A 210 -8.39 -9.31 3.34
N ASP A 211 -7.54 -10.20 3.84
CA ASP A 211 -6.29 -10.58 3.18
C ASP A 211 -6.49 -11.40 1.88
N GLN A 212 -7.72 -11.76 1.54
CA GLN A 212 -8.04 -12.76 0.50
C GLN A 212 -9.07 -12.35 -0.55
N GLU A 213 -9.43 -11.09 -0.69
CA GLU A 213 -10.37 -10.76 -1.75
C GLU A 213 -9.74 -10.73 -3.15
N ASP A 214 -10.46 -11.37 -4.08
CA ASP A 214 -10.17 -11.49 -5.51
C ASP A 214 -9.91 -10.14 -6.16
N PHE A 215 -8.62 -9.82 -6.33
CA PHE A 215 -8.24 -8.74 -7.21
C PHE A 215 -8.41 -9.17 -8.65
N VAL A 216 -9.21 -8.44 -9.39
CA VAL A 216 -9.35 -8.63 -10.83
C VAL A 216 -8.00 -8.35 -11.48
N ASP A 217 -7.36 -9.37 -12.02
CA ASP A 217 -6.19 -9.21 -12.88
C ASP A 217 -6.65 -8.49 -14.15
N ILE A 218 -6.07 -7.33 -14.42
CA ILE A 218 -6.35 -6.56 -15.64
C ILE A 218 -5.26 -6.89 -16.64
N ASP A 219 -5.60 -7.64 -17.69
CA ASP A 219 -4.74 -7.84 -18.84
C ASP A 219 -4.91 -6.67 -19.80
N LEU A 220 -3.79 -5.99 -20.08
CA LEU A 220 -3.76 -4.92 -21.07
C LEU A 220 -3.30 -5.49 -22.41
N GLU A 221 -4.17 -5.45 -23.41
CA GLU A 221 -3.76 -5.71 -24.80
C GLU A 221 -3.02 -4.48 -25.34
N MET A 222 -1.77 -4.69 -25.73
CA MET A 222 -0.97 -3.67 -26.40
C MET A 222 -1.14 -3.82 -27.92
N GLU A 223 -1.80 -2.87 -28.55
CA GLU A 223 -1.79 -2.78 -30.01
C GLU A 223 -0.39 -2.35 -30.48
N GLU A 224 0.16 -3.08 -31.44
CA GLU A 224 1.54 -2.92 -31.94
C GLU A 224 1.85 -1.56 -32.62
N HIS A 225 0.89 -0.66 -32.78
CA HIS A 225 1.04 0.60 -33.47
C HIS A 225 0.74 1.84 -32.63
N GLY A 226 1.34 1.96 -31.46
CA GLY A 226 1.55 3.29 -30.81
C GLY A 226 0.30 4.06 -30.39
N LYS A 227 -0.88 3.51 -30.41
CA LYS A 227 -2.13 4.15 -30.05
C LYS A 227 -2.85 3.35 -28.95
N THR A 228 -3.01 3.98 -27.81
CA THR A 228 -3.91 3.61 -26.69
C THR A 228 -3.93 2.16 -26.24
N VAL A 229 -3.34 1.93 -25.09
CA VAL A 229 -3.48 0.70 -24.32
C VAL A 229 -4.93 0.62 -23.83
N LYS A 230 -5.72 -0.35 -24.32
CA LYS A 230 -7.07 -0.63 -23.81
C LYS A 230 -6.99 -1.82 -22.86
N ALA A 231 -7.54 -1.67 -21.67
CA ALA A 231 -7.61 -2.74 -20.70
C ALA A 231 -8.88 -3.59 -20.95
N LYS A 232 -8.73 -4.89 -20.99
CA LYS A 232 -9.83 -5.84 -20.96
C LYS A 232 -9.99 -6.44 -19.57
N LYS A 233 -11.22 -6.47 -19.05
CA LYS A 233 -11.55 -7.19 -17.83
C LYS A 233 -11.59 -8.69 -18.11
N HIS A 234 -10.69 -9.46 -17.48
CA HIS A 234 -10.83 -10.91 -17.42
C HIS A 234 -11.80 -11.27 -16.29
N HIS A 235 -12.98 -11.75 -16.65
CA HIS A 235 -13.86 -12.44 -15.71
C HIS A 235 -13.32 -13.88 -15.58
N LYS A 236 -12.74 -14.22 -14.46
CA LYS A 236 -12.50 -15.62 -14.09
C LYS A 236 -13.86 -16.30 -14.02
N ARG A 237 -14.15 -17.16 -14.99
CA ARG A 237 -15.24 -18.12 -14.86
C ARG A 237 -14.89 -19.02 -13.67
N LYS A 238 -15.76 -19.08 -12.70
CA LYS A 238 -15.78 -20.14 -11.69
C LYS A 238 -16.26 -21.38 -12.44
N ASP A 239 -15.33 -22.26 -12.78
CA ASP A 239 -15.68 -23.61 -13.19
C ASP A 239 -16.12 -24.33 -11.93
N HIS A 240 -17.45 -24.41 -11.76
CA HIS A 240 -18.09 -25.37 -10.88
C HIS A 240 -17.98 -26.71 -11.61
N GLU A 241 -16.96 -27.47 -11.32
CA GLU A 241 -17.00 -28.93 -11.56
C GLU A 241 -17.87 -29.52 -10.44
N GLY A 242 -19.08 -29.92 -10.86
CA GLY A 242 -19.98 -30.74 -10.05
C GLY A 242 -19.39 -32.15 -9.98
N GLU A 243 -19.15 -32.59 -8.76
CA GLU A 243 -19.01 -34.01 -8.45
C GLU A 243 -20.39 -34.66 -8.62
N GLU A 244 -20.60 -35.35 -9.72
CA GLU A 244 -21.62 -36.39 -9.83
C GLU A 244 -21.05 -37.67 -9.26
N MET A 245 -21.61 -38.11 -8.14
CA MET A 245 -21.50 -39.47 -7.62
C MET A 245 -22.24 -40.39 -8.57
N ASP A 246 -21.55 -41.31 -9.17
CA ASP A 246 -22.13 -42.57 -9.66
C ASP A 246 -21.66 -43.74 -8.81
N GLU A 247 -22.60 -44.24 -8.01
CA GLU A 247 -22.61 -45.60 -7.46
C GLU A 247 -22.92 -46.55 -8.65
N ASN A 248 -22.11 -47.55 -8.89
CA ASN A 248 -22.54 -48.96 -8.89
C ASN A 248 -21.54 -49.93 -9.51
N SER A 249 -21.48 -51.02 -8.81
CA SER A 249 -21.33 -52.45 -9.19
C SER A 249 -19.91 -52.98 -9.31
N GLU A 250 -19.57 -53.69 -8.28
CA GLU A 250 -19.46 -55.16 -8.14
C GLU A 250 -18.71 -55.90 -9.24
N ASP A 251 -17.74 -56.64 -8.78
CA ASP A 251 -17.48 -58.05 -8.93
C ASP A 251 -16.15 -58.44 -9.61
N GLY A 252 -15.45 -59.40 -8.96
CA GLY A 252 -14.62 -60.40 -9.63
C GLY A 252 -13.11 -60.41 -9.40
N GLY A 253 -12.64 -61.00 -8.35
CA GLY A 253 -11.92 -62.27 -8.38
C GLY A 253 -10.42 -62.32 -8.64
N SER A 254 -9.78 -62.96 -7.70
CA SER A 254 -8.58 -63.86 -7.77
C SER A 254 -7.20 -63.19 -7.83
N GLU A 255 -6.48 -63.32 -6.75
CA GLU A 255 -5.55 -64.41 -6.35
C GLU A 255 -4.19 -64.38 -7.04
N ASN A 256 -3.20 -64.46 -6.19
CA ASN A 256 -1.86 -65.10 -6.31
C ASN A 256 -0.72 -64.18 -6.74
N ASP A 257 0.29 -64.03 -6.06
CA ASP A 257 1.33 -64.77 -5.39
C ASP A 257 2.51 -63.82 -5.10
N GLU A 258 2.95 -63.89 -3.89
CA GLU A 258 4.34 -63.62 -3.51
C GLU A 258 5.24 -64.76 -4.05
N PRO A 259 6.56 -64.66 -4.10
CA PRO A 259 7.40 -64.47 -2.93
C PRO A 259 8.76 -63.75 -3.12
N SER A 260 9.22 -63.23 -1.99
CA SER A 260 10.58 -63.17 -1.42
C SER A 260 11.81 -63.53 -2.26
N ALA A 261 12.85 -62.69 -2.09
CA ALA A 261 14.20 -63.19 -1.66
C ALA A 261 15.19 -62.02 -1.48
N ASP A 262 15.67 -61.90 -0.28
CA ASP A 262 16.96 -61.47 0.23
C ASP A 262 18.13 -61.52 -0.75
N ILE A 263 19.14 -60.69 -0.49
CA ILE A 263 20.60 -60.96 -0.32
C ILE A 263 21.31 -59.59 -0.29
N GLU A 264 21.69 -59.11 0.84
CA GLU A 264 23.04 -59.00 1.49
C GLU A 264 24.25 -58.68 0.58
N ASN A 265 25.04 -57.81 1.21
CA ASN A 265 26.51 -57.65 1.21
C ASN A 265 27.12 -56.59 0.27
N GLU A 266 27.72 -55.64 0.95
CA GLU A 266 29.10 -55.45 1.43
C GLU A 266 30.03 -54.68 0.47
N ASP A 267 30.68 -53.72 1.08
CA ASP A 267 32.04 -53.17 0.91
C ASP A 267 32.55 -52.66 -0.45
N ASN A 268 32.77 -51.33 -0.50
CA ASN A 268 34.07 -50.65 -0.47
C ASN A 268 33.94 -49.14 -0.46
#